data_cc21e28d53203c62d63746b1b029a2f5
#
_entry.id   cc21e28d53203c62d63746b1b029a2f5
#
_cell.length_a   1.000
_cell.length_b   1.000
_cell.length_c   1.000
_cell.angle_alpha   90.00
_cell.angle_beta   90.00
_cell.angle_gamma   90.00
#
_symmetry.space_group_name_H-M   'P 1'
#
loop_
_entity.id
_entity.type
_entity.pdbx_description
1 polymer ?
#
loop_
_entity_poly.entity_id
_entity_poly.type
_entity_poly.pdbx_seq_one_letter_code
_entity_poly.pdbx_strand_id
1 'polypeptide(L)'
;RPEFREVVPYVYFNFERDANIVGNTELKNAYADNIDLRYEFYPAAGEMITIGGFYKHIKDPIEETYNEAGSGLQYTYHNAKNAETFGVELDVKKNLDFIGLRGLSFVCNAAYIYSRVRFEEGAPERDRPLAGQSPYLVNAGFFYQYDDKGISASLLYNRIGKRIESVGVPMQNQDEDIPDIYEMPRNSLDLTFSKKIGKIVEIKAGIQDILNSKVEYKQFVKLTDDKGGKSEREQLIRSYRPGVDINIGVSLRF
;
A
#
# COMPACT_ATOMS: atom_id res chain seq x y z
N ARG A 1 -3.08 16.50 -12.46
CA ARG A 1 -4.41 16.95 -12.89
C ARG A 1 -5.44 16.10 -12.17
N PRO A 2 -6.61 16.68 -11.81
CA PRO A 2 -7.70 15.91 -11.23
C PRO A 2 -8.14 14.79 -12.19
N GLU A 3 -8.58 13.68 -11.63
CA GLU A 3 -9.24 12.62 -12.38
C GLU A 3 -10.68 13.02 -12.74
N PHE A 4 -11.25 12.38 -13.76
CA PHE A 4 -12.61 12.70 -14.18
C PHE A 4 -13.65 12.54 -13.06
N ARG A 5 -13.50 11.50 -12.25
CA ARG A 5 -14.41 11.25 -11.11
C ARG A 5 -14.30 12.27 -9.98
N GLU A 6 -13.12 12.87 -9.83
CA GLU A 6 -12.88 13.90 -8.81
C GLU A 6 -13.53 15.24 -9.16
N VAL A 7 -13.72 15.52 -10.46
CA VAL A 7 -14.20 16.82 -10.95
C VAL A 7 -15.69 16.80 -11.24
N VAL A 8 -16.26 15.68 -11.68
CA VAL A 8 -17.64 15.63 -12.15
C VAL A 8 -18.64 15.74 -11.00
N PRO A 9 -19.56 16.71 -11.00
CA PRO A 9 -20.50 16.98 -9.90
C PRO A 9 -21.68 15.99 -9.88
N TYR A 10 -21.41 14.72 -10.15
CA TYR A 10 -22.39 13.64 -10.00
C TYR A 10 -22.16 12.88 -8.71
N VAL A 11 -23.24 12.61 -8.00
CA VAL A 11 -23.24 11.74 -6.83
C VAL A 11 -23.29 10.30 -7.31
N TYR A 12 -22.35 9.48 -6.86
CA TYR A 12 -22.41 8.04 -7.04
C TYR A 12 -22.22 7.33 -5.71
N PHE A 13 -22.88 6.19 -5.56
CA PHE A 13 -22.83 5.41 -4.34
C PHE A 13 -21.68 4.40 -4.41
N ASN A 14 -20.79 4.44 -3.42
CA ASN A 14 -19.74 3.47 -3.25
C ASN A 14 -20.20 2.35 -2.30
N PHE A 15 -20.48 1.17 -2.84
CA PHE A 15 -21.00 0.02 -2.09
C PHE A 15 -20.00 -0.56 -1.07
N GLU A 16 -18.71 -0.38 -1.30
CA GLU A 16 -17.68 -0.90 -0.37
C GLU A 16 -17.59 -0.06 0.89
N ARG A 17 -17.84 1.24 0.77
CA ARG A 17 -17.77 2.23 1.86
C ARG A 17 -19.13 2.58 2.44
N ASP A 18 -20.21 2.11 1.83
CA ASP A 18 -21.59 2.48 2.19
C ASP A 18 -21.77 4.01 2.23
N ALA A 19 -21.25 4.71 1.24
CA ALA A 19 -21.19 6.16 1.21
C ALA A 19 -21.39 6.73 -0.19
N ASN A 20 -21.95 7.94 -0.24
CA ASN A 20 -22.02 8.73 -1.46
C ASN A 20 -20.67 9.43 -1.70
N ILE A 21 -20.27 9.52 -2.97
CA ILE A 21 -19.09 10.29 -3.40
C ILE A 21 -19.55 11.28 -4.46
N VAL A 22 -19.13 12.53 -4.34
CA VAL A 22 -19.42 13.61 -5.28
C VAL A 22 -18.13 14.30 -5.70
N GLY A 23 -17.95 14.51 -6.99
CA GLY A 23 -16.80 15.26 -7.50
C GLY A 23 -16.93 16.77 -7.25
N ASN A 24 -15.81 17.48 -7.27
CA ASN A 24 -15.73 18.92 -7.06
C ASN A 24 -15.17 19.62 -8.31
N THR A 25 -15.97 20.45 -8.94
CA THR A 25 -15.61 21.21 -10.15
C THR A 25 -14.60 22.32 -9.90
N GLU A 26 -14.36 22.70 -8.64
CA GLU A 26 -13.46 23.79 -8.25
C GLU A 26 -11.99 23.30 -8.02
N LEU A 27 -11.74 22.01 -8.23
CA LEU A 27 -10.40 21.45 -8.04
C LEU A 27 -9.36 22.09 -8.94
N LYS A 28 -8.23 22.45 -8.33
CA LYS A 28 -7.03 22.94 -9.01
C LYS A 28 -6.08 21.80 -9.34
N ASN A 29 -5.21 22.03 -10.30
CA ASN A 29 -4.10 21.10 -10.55
C ASN A 29 -3.12 21.07 -9.38
N ALA A 30 -2.74 19.89 -8.94
CA ALA A 30 -1.63 19.69 -8.03
C ALA A 30 -0.29 19.79 -8.78
N TYR A 31 0.73 20.28 -8.11
CA TYR A 31 2.11 20.36 -8.62
C TYR A 31 3.04 19.63 -7.66
N ALA A 32 3.94 18.84 -8.18
CA ALA A 32 4.88 18.08 -7.37
C ALA A 32 6.32 18.33 -7.79
N ASP A 33 7.14 18.69 -6.80
CA ASP A 33 8.59 18.75 -6.90
C ASP A 33 9.17 17.48 -6.29
N ASN A 34 10.03 16.78 -7.03
CA ASN A 34 10.62 15.52 -6.61
C ASN A 34 12.15 15.64 -6.66
N ILE A 35 12.80 15.12 -5.62
CA ILE A 35 14.25 14.96 -5.54
C ILE A 35 14.53 13.53 -5.12
N ASP A 36 15.33 12.83 -5.93
CA ASP A 36 15.71 11.44 -5.70
C ASP A 36 17.24 11.33 -5.72
N LEU A 37 17.78 10.58 -4.76
CA LEU A 37 19.18 10.21 -4.73
C LEU A 37 19.28 8.70 -4.60
N ARG A 38 20.05 8.05 -5.48
CA ARG A 38 20.21 6.60 -5.54
C ARG A 38 21.68 6.23 -5.68
N TYR A 39 22.11 5.29 -4.86
CA TYR A 39 23.42 4.65 -4.97
C TYR A 39 23.24 3.17 -5.30
N GLU A 40 23.95 2.72 -6.32
CA GLU A 40 23.90 1.34 -6.79
C GLU A 40 25.28 0.71 -6.71
N PHE A 41 25.34 -0.50 -6.14
CA PHE A 41 26.52 -1.29 -6.03
C PHE A 41 26.28 -2.68 -6.62
N TYR A 42 27.18 -3.14 -7.48
CA TYR A 42 27.10 -4.40 -8.19
C TYR A 42 28.26 -5.32 -7.78
N PRO A 43 28.11 -6.13 -6.70
CA PRO A 43 29.21 -6.97 -6.17
C PRO A 43 29.71 -8.01 -7.16
N ALA A 44 28.79 -8.62 -7.94
CA ALA A 44 29.09 -9.64 -8.95
C ALA A 44 28.01 -9.63 -10.05
N ALA A 45 28.25 -10.41 -11.11
CA ALA A 45 27.28 -10.56 -12.19
C ALA A 45 25.92 -11.06 -11.66
N GLY A 46 24.85 -10.32 -11.95
CA GLY A 46 23.49 -10.63 -11.50
C GLY A 46 23.18 -10.26 -10.04
N GLU A 47 24.11 -9.63 -9.34
CA GLU A 47 23.93 -9.10 -7.98
C GLU A 47 23.77 -7.58 -8.00
N MET A 48 22.97 -7.04 -7.09
CA MET A 48 22.75 -5.61 -6.96
C MET A 48 22.38 -5.28 -5.51
N ILE A 49 22.92 -4.20 -5.02
CA ILE A 49 22.50 -3.55 -3.77
C ILE A 49 22.26 -2.09 -4.11
N THR A 50 21.06 -1.62 -3.87
CA THR A 50 20.68 -0.24 -4.11
C THR A 50 20.16 0.37 -2.82
N ILE A 51 20.62 1.58 -2.51
CA ILE A 51 20.07 2.41 -1.43
C ILE A 51 19.62 3.72 -2.06
N GLY A 52 18.36 4.06 -1.90
CA GLY A 52 17.76 5.29 -2.38
C GLY A 52 17.20 6.13 -1.24
N GLY A 53 17.13 7.43 -1.47
CA GLY A 53 16.37 8.36 -0.65
C GLY A 53 15.61 9.32 -1.56
N PHE A 54 14.40 9.67 -1.18
CA PHE A 54 13.58 10.59 -1.96
C PHE A 54 12.90 11.62 -1.05
N TYR A 55 12.62 12.77 -1.64
CA TYR A 55 11.79 13.83 -1.08
C TYR A 55 10.81 14.30 -2.14
N LYS A 56 9.55 14.43 -1.78
CA LYS A 56 8.50 14.96 -2.64
C LYS A 56 7.71 16.02 -1.89
N HIS A 57 7.60 17.20 -2.49
CA HIS A 57 6.71 18.25 -2.04
C HIS A 57 5.59 18.43 -3.07
N ILE A 58 4.34 18.42 -2.59
CA ILE A 58 3.17 18.57 -3.44
C ILE A 58 2.42 19.82 -2.99
N LYS A 59 2.26 20.75 -3.91
CA LYS A 59 1.42 21.93 -3.75
C LYS A 59 0.02 21.64 -4.25
N ASP A 60 -1.00 22.08 -3.52
CA ASP A 60 -2.42 21.90 -3.82
C ASP A 60 -2.78 20.41 -4.07
N PRO A 61 -2.33 19.43 -3.22
CA PRO A 61 -2.67 18.04 -3.42
C PRO A 61 -4.19 17.85 -3.33
N ILE A 62 -4.73 16.97 -4.18
CA ILE A 62 -6.15 16.63 -4.15
C ILE A 62 -6.34 15.53 -3.12
N GLU A 63 -7.15 15.80 -2.12
CA GLU A 63 -7.43 14.89 -1.02
C GLU A 63 -8.92 14.63 -0.92
N GLU A 64 -9.25 13.37 -0.58
CA GLU A 64 -10.61 13.03 -0.23
C GLU A 64 -10.95 13.61 1.14
N THR A 65 -12.10 14.25 1.23
CA THR A 65 -12.60 14.92 2.42
C THR A 65 -14.06 14.56 2.62
N TYR A 66 -14.56 14.82 3.83
CA TYR A 66 -15.95 14.65 4.15
C TYR A 66 -16.75 15.91 3.74
N ASN A 67 -17.95 15.68 3.20
CA ASN A 67 -18.90 16.74 2.91
C ASN A 67 -20.20 16.50 3.70
N GLU A 68 -20.63 17.51 4.46
CA GLU A 68 -21.91 17.45 5.15
C GLU A 68 -23.06 17.67 4.14
N ALA A 69 -23.69 16.59 3.72
CA ALA A 69 -24.89 16.65 2.92
C ALA A 69 -25.99 15.82 3.59
N GLY A 70 -26.99 16.49 4.02
CA GLY A 70 -28.25 16.15 4.70
C GLY A 70 -28.80 14.71 4.78
N SER A 71 -28.17 13.69 4.19
CA SER A 71 -28.75 12.33 4.15
C SER A 71 -27.72 11.19 4.17
N GLY A 72 -26.71 11.27 5.00
CA GLY A 72 -25.74 10.18 5.18
C GLY A 72 -24.29 10.59 4.92
N LEU A 73 -23.37 9.61 4.95
CA LEU A 73 -21.95 9.84 4.67
C LEU A 73 -21.77 10.25 3.20
N GLN A 74 -21.21 11.42 3.00
CA GLN A 74 -20.85 11.91 1.67
C GLN A 74 -19.41 12.38 1.66
N TYR A 75 -18.64 11.85 0.73
CA TYR A 75 -17.26 12.26 0.48
C TYR A 75 -17.17 13.14 -0.76
N THR A 76 -16.21 14.03 -0.77
CA THR A 76 -15.85 14.87 -1.91
C THR A 76 -14.33 15.02 -1.97
N TYR A 77 -13.85 15.87 -2.87
CA TYR A 77 -12.42 16.12 -3.06
C TYR A 77 -12.14 17.61 -2.91
N HIS A 78 -11.08 17.94 -2.17
CA HIS A 78 -10.59 19.30 -2.03
C HIS A 78 -9.07 19.35 -2.23
N ASN A 79 -8.57 20.51 -2.66
CA ASN A 79 -7.15 20.75 -2.63
C ASN A 79 -6.73 21.11 -1.20
N ALA A 80 -5.86 20.29 -0.62
CA ALA A 80 -5.19 20.65 0.62
C ALA A 80 -4.06 21.68 0.34
N LYS A 81 -3.52 22.28 1.38
CA LYS A 81 -2.47 23.31 1.28
C LYS A 81 -1.19 22.78 0.67
N ASN A 82 -0.67 21.71 1.25
CA ASN A 82 0.49 20.99 0.75
C ASN A 82 0.57 19.57 1.30
N ALA A 83 1.38 18.75 0.65
CA ALA A 83 1.80 17.48 1.21
C ALA A 83 3.30 17.30 1.05
N GLU A 84 3.89 16.61 2.01
CA GLU A 84 5.31 16.22 2.00
C GLU A 84 5.42 14.73 2.15
N THR A 85 6.31 14.14 1.37
CA THR A 85 6.64 12.72 1.48
C THR A 85 8.14 12.56 1.36
N PHE A 86 8.76 11.82 2.25
CA PHE A 86 10.16 11.44 2.14
C PHE A 86 10.35 10.01 2.64
N GLY A 87 11.40 9.38 2.14
CA GLY A 87 11.64 8.00 2.51
C GLY A 87 13.00 7.50 2.08
N VAL A 88 13.26 6.28 2.50
CA VAL A 88 14.44 5.50 2.11
C VAL A 88 13.99 4.18 1.52
N GLU A 89 14.72 3.72 0.51
CA GLU A 89 14.47 2.49 -0.22
C GLU A 89 15.73 1.63 -0.25
N LEU A 90 15.55 0.35 -0.11
CA LEU A 90 16.61 -0.66 -0.19
C LEU A 90 16.18 -1.75 -1.18
N ASP A 91 17.00 -1.99 -2.19
CA ASP A 91 16.87 -3.13 -3.08
C ASP A 91 18.11 -4.00 -2.97
N VAL A 92 17.92 -5.30 -2.78
CA VAL A 92 19.00 -6.28 -2.70
C VAL A 92 18.68 -7.45 -3.62
N LYS A 93 19.63 -7.80 -4.46
CA LYS A 93 19.65 -9.07 -5.18
C LYS A 93 21.00 -9.72 -4.96
N LYS A 94 21.01 -10.91 -4.35
CA LYS A 94 22.21 -11.62 -3.96
C LYS A 94 22.13 -13.09 -4.32
N ASN A 95 23.13 -13.60 -5.03
CA ASN A 95 23.29 -15.03 -5.25
C ASN A 95 23.85 -15.70 -3.99
N LEU A 96 23.36 -16.88 -3.66
CA LEU A 96 23.73 -17.61 -2.47
C LEU A 96 24.77 -18.73 -2.74
N ASP A 97 25.45 -18.67 -3.87
CA ASP A 97 26.49 -19.64 -4.26
C ASP A 97 27.64 -19.70 -3.26
N PHE A 98 27.95 -18.57 -2.59
CA PHE A 98 29.01 -18.46 -1.60
C PHE A 98 28.81 -19.31 -0.35
N ILE A 99 27.56 -19.74 -0.06
CA ILE A 99 27.20 -20.67 1.01
C ILE A 99 26.90 -22.08 0.48
N GLY A 100 27.25 -22.36 -0.79
CA GLY A 100 27.03 -23.66 -1.42
C GLY A 100 25.66 -23.90 -2.01
N LEU A 101 24.72 -22.91 -1.98
CA LEU A 101 23.39 -23.01 -2.50
C LEU A 101 23.34 -22.50 -3.95
N ARG A 102 23.91 -23.28 -4.85
CA ARG A 102 23.99 -22.94 -6.27
C ARG A 102 22.62 -22.79 -6.92
N GLY A 103 22.48 -21.73 -7.70
CA GLY A 103 21.23 -21.41 -8.39
C GLY A 103 20.14 -20.82 -7.49
N LEU A 104 20.43 -20.59 -6.20
CA LEU A 104 19.53 -19.88 -5.28
C LEU A 104 19.95 -18.42 -5.18
N SER A 105 19.00 -17.52 -5.33
CA SER A 105 19.18 -16.09 -5.11
C SER A 105 18.16 -15.56 -4.11
N PHE A 106 18.58 -14.58 -3.34
CA PHE A 106 17.74 -13.79 -2.46
C PHE A 106 17.48 -12.44 -3.11
N VAL A 107 16.22 -11.98 -3.05
CA VAL A 107 15.81 -10.65 -3.48
C VAL A 107 15.02 -10.01 -2.35
N CYS A 108 15.32 -8.76 -2.07
CA CYS A 108 14.59 -7.97 -1.08
C CYS A 108 14.40 -6.55 -1.63
N ASN A 109 13.19 -6.04 -1.50
CA ASN A 109 12.85 -4.64 -1.72
C ASN A 109 12.13 -4.14 -0.46
N ALA A 110 12.64 -3.09 0.16
CA ALA A 110 12.07 -2.51 1.36
C ALA A 110 12.05 -1.00 1.24
N ALA A 111 10.98 -0.38 1.72
CA ALA A 111 10.86 1.06 1.79
C ALA A 111 10.32 1.49 3.15
N TYR A 112 10.83 2.60 3.67
CA TYR A 112 10.26 3.32 4.79
C TYR A 112 9.92 4.73 4.34
N ILE A 113 8.65 5.12 4.54
CA ILE A 113 8.07 6.32 3.94
C ILE A 113 7.35 7.11 5.02
N TYR A 114 7.73 8.35 5.18
CA TYR A 114 6.97 9.32 5.94
C TYR A 114 6.16 10.18 4.99
N SER A 115 4.89 10.42 5.29
CA SER A 115 4.05 11.34 4.53
C SER A 115 3.18 12.18 5.48
N ARG A 116 2.89 13.40 5.07
CA ARG A 116 1.99 14.30 5.78
C ARG A 116 1.31 15.25 4.80
N VAL A 117 0.00 15.29 4.83
CA VAL A 117 -0.81 16.32 4.20
C VAL A 117 -1.21 17.35 5.25
N ARG A 118 -1.14 18.62 4.85
CA ARG A 118 -1.53 19.78 5.66
C ARG A 118 -2.66 20.52 4.98
N PHE A 119 -3.65 20.87 5.76
CA PHE A 119 -4.79 21.65 5.31
C PHE A 119 -4.59 23.15 5.64
N GLU A 120 -5.46 24.01 5.10
CA GLU A 120 -5.43 25.44 5.40
C GLU A 120 -5.83 25.69 6.86
N GLU A 121 -5.32 26.78 7.42
CA GLU A 121 -5.69 27.17 8.77
C GLU A 121 -7.19 27.49 8.84
N GLY A 122 -7.89 26.84 9.77
CA GLY A 122 -9.34 26.94 9.91
C GLY A 122 -10.15 25.95 9.05
N ALA A 123 -9.49 25.12 8.23
CA ALA A 123 -10.17 24.01 7.58
C ALA A 123 -10.69 23.00 8.62
N PRO A 124 -11.82 22.35 8.37
CA PRO A 124 -12.34 21.33 9.28
C PRO A 124 -11.42 20.10 9.33
N GLU A 125 -10.74 19.79 8.24
CA GLU A 125 -9.85 18.63 8.10
C GLU A 125 -8.64 18.74 9.03
N ARG A 126 -8.13 17.57 9.46
CA ARG A 126 -6.92 17.46 10.29
C ARG A 126 -5.73 17.03 9.48
N ASP A 127 -4.56 17.60 9.81
CA ASP A 127 -3.28 17.14 9.29
C ASP A 127 -3.10 15.64 9.57
N ARG A 128 -2.77 14.86 8.53
CA ARG A 128 -2.69 13.41 8.61
C ARG A 128 -1.66 12.86 7.62
N PRO A 129 -1.27 11.59 7.71
CA PRO A 129 -0.58 10.94 6.60
C PRO A 129 -1.43 10.97 5.32
N LEU A 130 -0.80 10.91 4.15
CA LEU A 130 -1.52 10.76 2.89
C LEU A 130 -2.38 9.49 2.91
N ALA A 131 -3.64 9.61 2.50
CA ALA A 131 -4.53 8.46 2.37
C ALA A 131 -3.95 7.43 1.39
N GLY A 132 -4.07 6.15 1.71
CA GLY A 132 -3.49 5.06 0.94
C GLY A 132 -1.98 4.85 1.10
N GLN A 133 -1.23 5.80 1.68
CA GLN A 133 0.21 5.68 1.88
C GLN A 133 0.54 4.84 3.11
N SER A 134 1.25 3.73 2.88
CA SER A 134 1.81 2.92 3.97
C SER A 134 3.15 3.49 4.44
N PRO A 135 3.46 3.49 5.76
CA PRO A 135 4.74 3.95 6.29
C PRO A 135 5.90 3.00 5.98
N TYR A 136 5.62 1.76 5.62
CA TYR A 136 6.63 0.83 5.16
C TYR A 136 6.05 -0.24 4.26
N LEU A 137 6.89 -0.78 3.41
CA LEU A 137 6.61 -1.96 2.65
C LEU A 137 7.86 -2.86 2.62
N VAL A 138 7.68 -4.18 2.63
CA VAL A 138 8.75 -5.15 2.50
C VAL A 138 8.31 -6.26 1.56
N ASN A 139 9.10 -6.49 0.52
CA ASN A 139 9.01 -7.65 -0.35
C ASN A 139 10.34 -8.42 -0.20
N ALA A 140 10.29 -9.69 0.11
CA ALA A 140 11.47 -10.51 0.18
C ALA A 140 11.19 -11.88 -0.45
N GLY A 141 12.17 -12.44 -1.13
CA GLY A 141 11.96 -13.72 -1.79
C GLY A 141 13.23 -14.48 -2.06
N PHE A 142 13.04 -15.78 -2.20
CA PHE A 142 14.04 -16.71 -2.68
C PHE A 142 13.66 -17.22 -4.06
N PHE A 143 14.61 -17.19 -4.97
CA PHE A 143 14.44 -17.69 -6.34
C PHE A 143 15.47 -18.78 -6.57
N TYR A 144 15.00 -19.98 -6.91
CA TYR A 144 15.83 -21.10 -7.26
C TYR A 144 15.70 -21.42 -8.74
N GLN A 145 16.84 -21.54 -9.43
CA GLN A 145 16.89 -21.89 -10.82
C GLN A 145 17.97 -22.96 -11.04
N TYR A 146 17.56 -24.09 -11.63
CA TYR A 146 18.45 -25.17 -12.03
C TYR A 146 18.22 -25.52 -13.50
N ASP A 147 19.00 -24.85 -14.36
CA ASP A 147 18.78 -24.90 -15.82
C ASP A 147 18.99 -26.31 -16.40
N ASP A 148 20.00 -27.06 -15.92
CA ASP A 148 20.25 -28.43 -16.43
C ASP A 148 19.06 -29.37 -16.25
N LYS A 149 18.30 -29.20 -15.22
CA LYS A 149 17.07 -29.96 -14.95
C LYS A 149 15.79 -29.21 -15.34
N GLY A 150 15.90 -27.98 -15.82
CA GLY A 150 14.76 -27.15 -16.17
C GLY A 150 13.79 -26.90 -15.00
N ILE A 151 14.33 -26.76 -13.78
CA ILE A 151 13.54 -26.49 -12.57
C ILE A 151 13.69 -25.02 -12.19
N SER A 152 12.57 -24.37 -11.90
CA SER A 152 12.59 -23.10 -11.16
C SER A 152 11.54 -23.10 -10.08
N ALA A 153 11.84 -22.42 -8.97
CA ALA A 153 10.93 -22.22 -7.85
C ALA A 153 11.14 -20.83 -7.26
N SER A 154 10.08 -20.25 -6.72
CA SER A 154 10.19 -19.01 -5.95
C SER A 154 9.29 -19.04 -4.74
N LEU A 155 9.78 -18.46 -3.64
CA LEU A 155 9.04 -18.19 -2.43
C LEU A 155 9.08 -16.71 -2.18
N LEU A 156 7.93 -16.03 -2.19
CA LEU A 156 7.80 -14.59 -2.09
C LEU A 156 7.02 -14.22 -0.84
N TYR A 157 7.58 -13.36 -0.02
CA TYR A 157 6.93 -12.76 1.12
C TYR A 157 6.67 -11.29 0.87
N ASN A 158 5.48 -10.81 1.19
CA ASN A 158 5.10 -9.41 1.13
C ASN A 158 4.51 -8.97 2.47
N ARG A 159 4.87 -7.77 2.90
CA ARG A 159 4.23 -7.08 4.02
C ARG A 159 4.11 -5.60 3.72
N ILE A 160 2.90 -5.08 3.95
CA ILE A 160 2.57 -3.66 3.85
C ILE A 160 2.17 -3.15 5.23
N GLY A 161 2.55 -1.92 5.58
CA GLY A 161 2.21 -1.31 6.86
C GLY A 161 0.78 -0.79 6.92
N LYS A 162 0.37 -0.34 8.09
CA LYS A 162 -0.94 0.30 8.31
C LYS A 162 -1.08 1.55 7.45
N ARG A 163 -2.23 1.71 6.76
CA ARG A 163 -2.53 2.89 5.94
C ARG A 163 -3.98 3.33 6.10
N ILE A 164 -4.24 4.61 5.88
CA ILE A 164 -5.61 5.14 5.85
C ILE A 164 -6.29 4.59 4.60
N GLU A 165 -7.38 3.87 4.78
CA GLU A 165 -8.24 3.37 3.70
C GLU A 165 -9.35 4.35 3.41
N SER A 166 -9.94 4.93 4.47
CA SER A 166 -10.99 5.93 4.35
C SER A 166 -10.77 7.01 5.40
N VAL A 167 -10.91 8.26 4.98
CA VAL A 167 -10.77 9.41 5.89
C VAL A 167 -11.96 9.49 6.84
N GLY A 168 -11.69 9.95 8.06
CA GLY A 168 -12.71 10.19 9.06
C GLY A 168 -13.48 11.48 8.84
N VAL A 169 -14.42 11.76 9.73
CA VAL A 169 -15.24 12.97 9.70
C VAL A 169 -14.74 13.92 10.78
N PRO A 170 -14.19 15.09 10.40
CA PRO A 170 -13.81 16.10 11.36
C PRO A 170 -15.06 16.75 11.99
N MET A 171 -15.06 16.93 13.30
CA MET A 171 -16.13 17.58 14.05
C MET A 171 -15.62 18.91 14.58
N GLN A 172 -16.53 19.78 15.06
CA GLN A 172 -16.15 21.07 15.66
C GLN A 172 -15.23 20.86 16.87
N ASN A 173 -15.54 19.86 17.69
CA ASN A 173 -14.68 19.42 18.78
C ASN A 173 -13.84 18.23 18.32
N GLN A 174 -12.53 18.37 18.37
CA GLN A 174 -11.59 17.34 17.92
C GLN A 174 -11.71 16.01 18.68
N ASP A 175 -12.17 16.04 19.93
CA ASP A 175 -12.39 14.81 20.71
C ASP A 175 -13.65 14.04 20.24
N GLU A 176 -14.47 14.66 19.38
CA GLU A 176 -15.68 14.08 18.77
C GLU A 176 -15.46 13.66 17.31
N ASP A 177 -14.25 13.88 16.75
CA ASP A 177 -13.93 13.46 15.39
C ASP A 177 -14.22 11.97 15.20
N ILE A 178 -14.89 11.61 14.10
CA ILE A 178 -14.97 10.21 13.68
C ILE A 178 -13.62 9.86 13.08
N PRO A 179 -12.88 8.89 13.65
CA PRO A 179 -11.51 8.62 13.23
C PRO A 179 -11.44 7.97 11.84
N ASP A 180 -10.27 8.10 11.22
CA ASP A 180 -9.96 7.39 9.97
C ASP A 180 -10.12 5.88 10.11
N ILE A 181 -10.51 5.22 9.02
CA ILE A 181 -10.47 3.76 8.91
C ILE A 181 -9.12 3.36 8.35
N TYR A 182 -8.44 2.48 9.05
CA TYR A 182 -7.13 1.98 8.66
C TYR A 182 -7.21 0.54 8.16
N GLU A 183 -6.60 0.27 7.00
CA GLU A 183 -6.21 -1.08 6.62
C GLU A 183 -5.00 -1.49 7.45
N MET A 184 -5.14 -2.61 8.18
CA MET A 184 -4.11 -3.12 9.08
C MET A 184 -3.01 -3.87 8.33
N PRO A 185 -1.78 -3.92 8.87
CA PRO A 185 -0.69 -4.64 8.23
C PRO A 185 -1.04 -6.10 7.97
N ARG A 186 -0.72 -6.56 6.76
CA ARG A 186 -0.96 -7.94 6.34
C ARG A 186 0.32 -8.59 5.83
N ASN A 187 0.46 -9.89 6.09
CA ASN A 187 1.51 -10.73 5.53
C ASN A 187 0.92 -11.58 4.39
N SER A 188 1.62 -11.69 3.28
CA SER A 188 1.34 -12.62 2.20
C SER A 188 2.56 -13.49 1.91
N LEU A 189 2.36 -14.73 1.56
CA LEU A 189 3.40 -15.67 1.18
C LEU A 189 2.94 -16.46 -0.03
N ASP A 190 3.72 -16.40 -1.11
CA ASP A 190 3.42 -17.04 -2.38
C ASP A 190 4.53 -18.02 -2.75
N LEU A 191 4.17 -19.18 -3.27
CA LEU A 191 5.09 -20.20 -3.78
C LEU A 191 4.78 -20.45 -5.24
N THR A 192 5.81 -20.44 -6.08
CA THR A 192 5.70 -20.90 -7.45
C THR A 192 6.72 -21.99 -7.75
N PHE A 193 6.36 -22.86 -8.65
CA PHE A 193 7.22 -23.92 -9.13
C PHE A 193 7.01 -24.10 -10.64
N SER A 194 8.11 -24.30 -11.38
CA SER A 194 8.00 -24.75 -12.78
C SER A 194 9.02 -25.82 -13.10
N LYS A 195 8.63 -26.70 -14.04
CA LYS A 195 9.43 -27.80 -14.54
C LYS A 195 9.33 -27.87 -16.05
N LYS A 196 10.46 -27.72 -16.73
CA LYS A 196 10.58 -28.00 -18.17
C LYS A 196 10.90 -29.47 -18.37
N ILE A 197 10.15 -30.12 -19.24
CA ILE A 197 10.34 -31.51 -19.66
C ILE A 197 10.70 -31.50 -21.15
N GLY A 198 11.95 -31.80 -21.41
CA GLY A 198 12.51 -31.63 -22.77
C GLY A 198 12.41 -30.18 -23.24
N LYS A 199 12.16 -29.99 -24.54
CA LYS A 199 12.05 -28.65 -25.14
C LYS A 199 10.61 -28.21 -25.36
N ILE A 200 9.64 -29.11 -25.18
CA ILE A 200 8.25 -28.95 -25.60
C ILE A 200 7.32 -28.65 -24.44
N VAL A 201 7.47 -29.31 -23.30
CA VAL A 201 6.50 -29.23 -22.18
C VAL A 201 7.06 -28.40 -21.02
N GLU A 202 6.26 -27.51 -20.49
CA GLU A 202 6.52 -26.80 -19.23
C GLU A 202 5.30 -26.93 -18.34
N ILE A 203 5.51 -27.48 -17.13
CA ILE A 203 4.49 -27.57 -16.07
C ILE A 203 4.75 -26.44 -15.09
N LYS A 204 3.70 -25.71 -14.73
CA LYS A 204 3.72 -24.64 -13.72
C LYS A 204 2.72 -24.92 -12.63
N ALA A 205 3.10 -24.66 -11.39
CA ALA A 205 2.22 -24.70 -10.25
C ALA A 205 2.46 -23.47 -9.39
N GLY A 206 1.41 -22.91 -8.83
CA GLY A 206 1.48 -21.76 -7.95
C GLY A 206 0.50 -21.88 -6.80
N ILE A 207 0.90 -21.41 -5.63
CA ILE A 207 0.05 -21.25 -4.46
C ILE A 207 0.24 -19.80 -4.00
N GLN A 208 -0.85 -19.01 -4.04
CA GLN A 208 -0.85 -17.62 -3.62
C GLN A 208 -1.53 -17.50 -2.25
N ASP A 209 -1.02 -16.57 -1.45
CA ASP A 209 -1.52 -16.26 -0.12
C ASP A 209 -1.60 -17.47 0.82
N ILE A 210 -0.53 -18.27 0.87
CA ILE A 210 -0.42 -19.50 1.71
C ILE A 210 -0.80 -19.22 3.18
N LEU A 211 -0.44 -18.04 3.69
CA LEU A 211 -0.73 -17.64 5.07
C LEU A 211 -2.21 -17.36 5.28
N ASN A 212 -2.96 -17.08 4.21
CA ASN A 212 -4.37 -16.71 4.27
C ASN A 212 -4.65 -15.72 5.41
N SER A 213 -3.79 -14.72 5.55
CA SER A 213 -3.86 -13.75 6.62
C SER A 213 -5.10 -12.88 6.48
N LYS A 214 -5.74 -12.54 7.58
CA LYS A 214 -6.90 -11.67 7.56
C LYS A 214 -6.55 -10.29 6.98
N VAL A 215 -7.46 -9.77 6.18
CA VAL A 215 -7.55 -8.33 5.88
C VAL A 215 -8.45 -7.72 6.93
N GLU A 216 -7.96 -6.76 7.67
CA GLU A 216 -8.70 -6.13 8.77
C GLU A 216 -8.69 -4.62 8.57
N TYR A 217 -9.87 -4.01 8.75
CA TYR A 217 -10.06 -2.57 8.74
C TYR A 217 -10.52 -2.15 10.12
N LYS A 218 -9.82 -1.18 10.72
CA LYS A 218 -10.05 -0.77 12.10
C LYS A 218 -10.09 0.75 12.23
N GLN A 219 -10.87 1.21 13.20
CA GLN A 219 -10.84 2.58 13.70
C GLN A 219 -10.26 2.63 15.10
N PHE A 220 -9.65 3.76 15.45
CA PHE A 220 -9.06 4.03 16.76
C PHE A 220 -9.77 5.22 17.38
N VAL A 221 -10.84 4.91 18.11
CA VAL A 221 -11.71 5.92 18.73
C VAL A 221 -11.06 6.45 19.99
N LYS A 222 -10.83 7.76 20.06
CA LYS A 222 -10.37 8.43 21.28
C LYS A 222 -11.55 8.60 22.22
N LEU A 223 -11.38 8.20 23.45
CA LEU A 223 -12.37 8.33 24.51
C LEU A 223 -11.80 9.20 25.61
N THR A 224 -12.56 10.20 26.03
CA THR A 224 -12.24 11.02 27.19
C THR A 224 -13.18 10.64 28.32
N ASP A 225 -12.66 10.22 29.48
CA ASP A 225 -13.48 9.90 30.63
C ASP A 225 -13.95 11.17 31.37
N ASP A 226 -14.90 11.03 32.28
CA ASP A 226 -15.45 12.14 33.08
C ASP A 226 -14.39 12.88 33.94
N LYS A 227 -13.19 12.34 34.07
CA LYS A 227 -12.06 12.91 34.79
C LYS A 227 -10.99 13.50 33.89
N GLY A 228 -11.24 13.54 32.55
CA GLY A 228 -10.32 14.03 31.54
C GLY A 228 -9.22 13.04 31.16
N GLY A 229 -9.30 11.77 31.61
CA GLY A 229 -8.41 10.70 31.18
C GLY A 229 -8.67 10.32 29.74
N LYS A 230 -7.62 10.32 28.90
CA LYS A 230 -7.71 9.94 27.48
C LYS A 230 -7.34 8.47 27.31
N SER A 231 -8.20 7.71 26.64
CA SER A 231 -7.95 6.33 26.23
C SER A 231 -8.25 6.16 24.73
N GLU A 232 -7.70 5.13 24.14
CA GLU A 232 -7.98 4.78 22.74
C GLU A 232 -8.63 3.40 22.70
N ARG A 233 -9.75 3.30 22.00
CA ARG A 233 -10.47 2.04 21.80
C ARG A 233 -10.38 1.63 20.33
N GLU A 234 -9.85 0.44 20.10
CA GLU A 234 -9.85 -0.19 18.80
C GLU A 234 -11.25 -0.73 18.48
N GLN A 235 -11.75 -0.40 17.28
CA GLN A 235 -13.00 -0.91 16.75
C GLN A 235 -12.75 -1.60 15.42
N LEU A 236 -13.15 -2.87 15.32
CA LEU A 236 -13.10 -3.62 14.08
C LEU A 236 -14.29 -3.21 13.19
N ILE A 237 -14.00 -2.70 12.01
CA ILE A 237 -15.00 -2.27 11.03
C ILE A 237 -15.32 -3.41 10.06
N ARG A 238 -14.28 -4.03 9.50
CA ARG A 238 -14.43 -5.13 8.53
C ARG A 238 -13.26 -6.10 8.66
N SER A 239 -13.54 -7.38 8.51
CA SER A 239 -12.50 -8.41 8.46
C SER A 239 -12.93 -9.53 7.53
N TYR A 240 -12.00 -10.00 6.70
CA TYR A 240 -12.22 -11.18 5.86
C TYR A 240 -10.90 -11.89 5.57
N ARG A 241 -10.98 -13.11 5.04
CA ARG A 241 -9.84 -13.87 4.50
C ARG A 241 -9.99 -14.00 3.00
N PRO A 242 -9.00 -13.59 2.18
CA PRO A 242 -9.09 -13.71 0.73
C PRO A 242 -9.18 -15.16 0.23
N GLY A 243 -8.66 -16.10 1.02
CA GLY A 243 -8.50 -17.49 0.62
C GLY A 243 -7.09 -17.75 0.07
N VAL A 244 -6.80 -19.02 -0.14
CA VAL A 244 -5.59 -19.51 -0.80
C VAL A 244 -5.95 -19.84 -2.24
N ASP A 245 -5.22 -19.26 -3.20
CA ASP A 245 -5.39 -19.57 -4.62
C ASP A 245 -4.35 -20.60 -5.07
N ILE A 246 -4.80 -21.66 -5.74
CA ILE A 246 -3.94 -22.71 -6.28
C ILE A 246 -4.15 -22.78 -7.80
N ASN A 247 -3.08 -22.62 -8.54
CA ASN A 247 -3.10 -22.71 -9.99
C ASN A 247 -2.12 -23.76 -10.51
N ILE A 248 -2.52 -24.48 -11.54
CA ILE A 248 -1.70 -25.45 -12.26
C ILE A 248 -1.87 -25.22 -13.75
N GLY A 249 -0.78 -25.13 -14.48
CA GLY A 249 -0.78 -24.90 -15.91
C GLY A 249 0.21 -25.80 -16.63
N VAL A 250 -0.10 -26.11 -17.88
CA VAL A 250 0.80 -26.82 -18.80
C VAL A 250 0.92 -25.98 -20.06
N SER A 251 2.16 -25.67 -20.44
CA SER A 251 2.47 -24.97 -21.69
C SER A 251 3.17 -25.91 -22.63
N LEU A 252 2.72 -25.90 -23.88
CA LEU A 252 3.33 -26.65 -24.98
C LEU A 252 3.98 -25.67 -25.97
N ARG A 253 5.23 -25.94 -26.35
CA ARG A 253 5.97 -25.17 -27.36
C ARG A 253 6.25 -26.07 -28.57
N PHE A 254 5.77 -25.66 -29.72
CA PHE A 254 5.95 -26.35 -30.99
C PHE A 254 6.99 -25.64 -31.83
#